data_6b5058d7d6107ba72f359fb0822acdf9
#
_entry.id   6b5058d7d6107ba72f359fb0822acdf9
#
_cell.length_a   1.000
_cell.length_b   1.000
_cell.length_c   1.000
_cell.angle_alpha   90.00
_cell.angle_beta   90.00
_cell.angle_gamma   90.00
#
_symmetry.space_group_name_H-M   'P 1'
#
loop_
_entity.id
_entity.type
_entity.pdbx_description
1 polymer ?
#
loop_
_entity_poly.entity_id
_entity_poly.type
_entity_poly.pdbx_seq_one_letter_code
_entity_poly.pdbx_strand_id
1 'polypeptide(L)'
;MKTTILNICIVLFVAVGLAQENVRELGFLPEAIFETSGLIFYNNKIVTHNDSGNTAQLFELDTISLQITRTITISNTVNIDWEDIAQDDTYIYVGDIGNNNGSRRDLAVYRILKTDYDTSNSVEAEKIGFSYVDQTDFTPSPNSDWDAEALFVLNDQLVILTKQWQSNGTAAYGIPKIPGTYTASKIGAYAVNGLVTGASFNPDTQVLYLIGYSKFLLPFIVRADNLLANSIFSGTVEKKELNLGFLQAEGITFINENHYLLSSEKFTNNSPMITSESRLFSFDTSDELIEEPMPTENKQGLLIYKRFGARELEYEIQGEIFGRAIFDTNGRRIKYILGTDIRENTVNLATLHSAIYYLTFYTDKGTISAPFWMN
;
A
#
# COMPACT_ATOMS: atom_id res chain seq x y z
N MET A 1 9.46 73.56 8.04
CA MET A 1 9.01 72.31 8.66
C MET A 1 8.83 71.29 7.59
N LYS A 2 9.71 70.29 7.51
CA LYS A 2 9.58 69.15 6.58
C LYS A 2 9.03 67.97 7.39
N THR A 3 7.83 67.57 7.06
CA THR A 3 7.17 66.41 7.70
C THR A 3 7.61 65.15 6.99
N THR A 4 8.38 64.30 7.66
CA THR A 4 8.80 63.00 7.17
C THR A 4 7.69 62.00 7.50
N ILE A 5 7.04 61.44 6.49
CA ILE A 5 6.06 60.37 6.63
C ILE A 5 6.85 59.05 6.69
N LEU A 6 6.80 58.36 7.82
CA LEU A 6 7.36 57.05 8.05
C LEU A 6 6.34 55.99 7.57
N ASN A 7 6.60 55.35 6.43
CA ASN A 7 5.84 54.22 5.96
C ASN A 7 6.25 52.95 6.72
N ILE A 8 5.39 52.47 7.62
CA ILE A 8 5.55 51.17 8.29
C ILE A 8 4.94 50.10 7.36
N CYS A 9 5.78 49.33 6.71
CA CYS A 9 5.36 48.11 6.06
C CYS A 9 5.10 47.04 7.12
N ILE A 10 3.83 46.69 7.36
CA ILE A 10 3.44 45.54 8.16
C ILE A 10 3.56 44.34 7.23
N VAL A 11 4.60 43.51 7.44
CA VAL A 11 4.72 42.18 6.82
C VAL A 11 3.84 41.25 7.65
N LEU A 12 2.67 40.90 7.11
CA LEU A 12 1.86 39.79 7.65
C LEU A 12 2.61 38.48 7.37
N PHE A 13 3.24 37.92 8.39
CA PHE A 13 3.61 36.52 8.38
C PHE A 13 2.31 35.70 8.50
N VAL A 14 1.82 35.14 7.40
CA VAL A 14 0.86 34.04 7.43
C VAL A 14 1.65 32.83 7.91
N ALA A 15 1.57 32.57 9.22
CA ALA A 15 1.97 31.26 9.73
C ALA A 15 0.96 30.25 9.16
N VAL A 16 1.33 29.54 8.11
CA VAL A 16 0.65 28.31 7.71
C VAL A 16 0.89 27.35 8.87
N GLY A 17 -0.08 27.25 9.77
CA GLY A 17 -0.09 26.24 10.81
C GLY A 17 -0.18 24.89 10.08
N LEU A 18 0.95 24.20 9.98
CA LEU A 18 0.96 22.79 9.61
C LEU A 18 0.12 22.08 10.67
N ALA A 19 -1.04 21.58 10.28
CA ALA A 19 -1.87 20.78 11.16
C ALA A 19 -0.99 19.62 11.64
N GLN A 20 -0.70 19.59 12.93
CA GLN A 20 -0.03 18.49 13.58
C GLN A 20 -1.01 17.32 13.45
N GLU A 21 -0.62 16.26 12.75
CA GLU A 21 -1.40 15.02 12.73
C GLU A 21 -1.62 14.61 14.19
N ASN A 22 -2.88 14.43 14.59
CA ASN A 22 -3.24 14.04 15.95
C ASN A 22 -2.96 12.54 16.11
N VAL A 23 -1.68 12.17 16.24
CA VAL A 23 -1.32 10.78 16.54
C VAL A 23 -1.71 10.49 17.99
N ARG A 24 -2.53 9.46 18.16
CA ARG A 24 -3.06 9.02 19.45
C ARG A 24 -2.57 7.62 19.76
N GLU A 25 -1.98 7.41 20.93
CA GLU A 25 -1.68 6.07 21.44
C GLU A 25 -2.98 5.34 21.80
N LEU A 26 -3.15 4.13 21.27
CA LEU A 26 -4.27 3.25 21.55
C LEU A 26 -3.97 2.28 22.69
N GLY A 27 -2.72 1.84 22.83
CA GLY A 27 -2.28 0.97 23.90
C GLY A 27 -1.07 0.13 23.58
N PHE A 28 -0.70 -0.73 24.54
CA PHE A 28 0.38 -1.69 24.39
C PHE A 28 -0.10 -2.93 23.65
N LEU A 29 0.79 -3.47 22.82
CA LEU A 29 0.57 -4.74 22.14
C LEU A 29 0.96 -5.91 23.04
N PRO A 30 0.36 -7.12 22.86
CA PRO A 30 0.72 -8.30 23.61
C PRO A 30 2.21 -8.67 23.48
N GLU A 31 2.81 -9.20 24.55
CA GLU A 31 4.24 -9.59 24.54
C GLU A 31 4.57 -10.65 23.48
N ALA A 32 3.59 -11.44 23.03
CA ALA A 32 3.79 -12.43 21.97
C ALA A 32 4.11 -11.80 20.59
N ILE A 33 3.85 -10.49 20.42
CA ILE A 33 4.15 -9.72 19.21
C ILE A 33 5.04 -8.52 19.53
N PHE A 34 6.10 -8.77 20.31
CA PHE A 34 7.02 -7.73 20.79
C PHE A 34 7.88 -7.13 19.67
N GLU A 35 8.12 -7.88 18.59
CA GLU A 35 8.79 -7.45 17.36
C GLU A 35 7.75 -7.26 16.22
N THR A 36 6.60 -6.62 16.56
CA THR A 36 5.58 -6.34 15.55
C THR A 36 6.18 -5.52 14.41
N SER A 37 6.19 -6.10 13.23
CA SER A 37 6.59 -5.47 11.99
C SER A 37 5.34 -5.03 11.20
N GLY A 38 5.16 -5.27 9.94
CA GLY A 38 4.04 -4.77 9.15
C GLY A 38 2.61 -4.91 9.72
N LEU A 39 1.69 -4.11 9.20
CA LEU A 39 0.27 -4.10 9.57
C LEU A 39 -0.64 -4.15 8.34
N ILE A 40 -1.75 -4.90 8.43
CA ILE A 40 -2.93 -4.71 7.59
C ILE A 40 -4.20 -4.66 8.44
N PHE A 41 -5.24 -4.03 7.91
CA PHE A 41 -6.59 -4.08 8.48
C PHE A 41 -7.47 -4.94 7.59
N TYR A 42 -7.92 -6.09 8.12
CA TYR A 42 -8.71 -7.06 7.37
C TYR A 42 -9.81 -7.67 8.25
N ASN A 43 -11.04 -7.79 7.72
CA ASN A 43 -12.22 -8.33 8.42
C ASN A 43 -12.45 -7.71 9.82
N ASN A 44 -12.29 -6.39 9.94
CA ASN A 44 -12.38 -5.65 11.21
C ASN A 44 -11.37 -6.12 12.27
N LYS A 45 -10.23 -6.65 11.86
CA LYS A 45 -9.11 -7.04 12.70
C LYS A 45 -7.83 -6.38 12.22
N ILE A 46 -6.94 -6.15 13.16
CA ILE A 46 -5.56 -5.79 12.87
C ILE A 46 -4.80 -7.09 12.68
N VAL A 47 -4.07 -7.23 11.59
CA VAL A 47 -3.22 -8.39 11.34
C VAL A 47 -1.78 -7.94 11.28
N THR A 48 -0.90 -8.62 12.02
CA THR A 48 0.54 -8.34 12.09
C THR A 48 1.32 -9.65 12.18
N HIS A 49 2.63 -9.54 12.16
CA HIS A 49 3.59 -10.62 12.41
C HIS A 49 4.78 -10.09 13.22
N ASN A 50 5.61 -10.98 13.72
CA ASN A 50 6.92 -10.60 14.26
C ASN A 50 7.95 -10.61 13.14
N ASP A 51 8.99 -9.82 13.33
CA ASP A 51 10.21 -9.75 12.54
C ASP A 51 11.01 -11.07 12.57
N SER A 52 12.23 -11.01 12.12
CA SER A 52 13.17 -12.11 11.83
C SER A 52 13.34 -13.12 12.97
N GLY A 53 13.56 -14.38 12.61
CA GLY A 53 13.86 -15.46 13.55
C GLY A 53 12.68 -15.95 14.38
N ASN A 54 11.50 -15.38 14.22
CA ASN A 54 10.27 -15.82 14.85
C ASN A 54 9.59 -16.94 14.05
N THR A 55 8.48 -17.47 14.58
CA THR A 55 7.67 -18.46 13.87
C THR A 55 6.95 -17.79 12.68
N ALA A 56 6.75 -18.55 11.60
CA ALA A 56 6.01 -18.10 10.41
C ALA A 56 4.51 -18.00 10.72
N GLN A 57 4.11 -16.96 11.46
CA GLN A 57 2.76 -16.77 11.98
C GLN A 57 2.26 -15.34 11.76
N LEU A 58 0.97 -15.25 11.46
CA LEU A 58 0.21 -14.01 11.47
C LEU A 58 -0.69 -13.98 12.71
N PHE A 59 -0.86 -12.83 13.31
CA PHE A 59 -1.65 -12.60 14.51
C PHE A 59 -2.78 -11.64 14.22
N GLU A 60 -4.03 -12.08 14.44
CA GLU A 60 -5.20 -11.20 14.43
C GLU A 60 -5.41 -10.60 15.81
N LEU A 61 -5.56 -9.29 15.87
CA LEU A 61 -5.88 -8.58 17.11
C LEU A 61 -7.28 -7.97 17.03
N ASP A 62 -7.92 -7.96 18.17
CA ASP A 62 -9.13 -7.17 18.36
C ASP A 62 -8.79 -5.67 18.42
N THR A 63 -9.53 -4.85 17.69
CA THR A 63 -9.25 -3.42 17.51
C THR A 63 -9.46 -2.56 18.76
N ILE A 64 -10.17 -3.08 19.77
CA ILE A 64 -10.49 -2.37 21.01
C ILE A 64 -9.59 -2.83 22.14
N SER A 65 -9.55 -4.15 22.37
CA SER A 65 -8.79 -4.75 23.47
C SER A 65 -7.32 -4.96 23.15
N LEU A 66 -6.93 -4.91 21.87
CA LEU A 66 -5.62 -5.20 21.31
C LEU A 66 -5.09 -6.61 21.64
N GLN A 67 -5.99 -7.50 22.10
CA GLN A 67 -5.63 -8.88 22.41
C GLN A 67 -5.62 -9.74 21.14
N ILE A 68 -4.71 -10.72 21.10
CA ILE A 68 -4.67 -11.71 20.02
C ILE A 68 -5.96 -12.54 20.08
N THR A 69 -6.71 -12.53 19.00
CA THR A 69 -7.95 -13.31 18.85
C THR A 69 -7.73 -14.59 18.05
N ARG A 70 -6.71 -14.61 17.20
CA ARG A 70 -6.37 -15.75 16.34
C ARG A 70 -4.90 -15.70 15.94
N THR A 71 -4.31 -16.89 15.79
CA THR A 71 -2.97 -17.08 15.25
C THR A 71 -3.05 -17.99 14.05
N ILE A 72 -2.47 -17.59 12.92
CA ILE A 72 -2.46 -18.32 11.66
C ILE A 72 -1.00 -18.70 11.33
N THR A 73 -0.74 -19.99 11.18
CA THR A 73 0.59 -20.50 10.80
C THR A 73 0.68 -20.68 9.29
N ILE A 74 1.74 -20.17 8.67
CA ILE A 74 2.05 -20.44 7.26
C ILE A 74 2.94 -21.66 7.24
N SER A 75 2.35 -22.82 6.88
CA SER A 75 2.92 -24.15 7.16
C SER A 75 4.08 -24.55 6.24
N ASN A 76 4.22 -23.94 5.08
CA ASN A 76 5.19 -24.27 4.05
C ASN A 76 6.32 -23.24 3.91
N THR A 77 6.51 -22.38 4.89
CA THR A 77 7.60 -21.40 4.92
C THR A 77 8.20 -21.25 6.31
N VAL A 78 9.28 -20.51 6.40
CA VAL A 78 9.90 -20.06 7.66
C VAL A 78 10.04 -18.56 7.61
N ASN A 79 9.98 -17.90 8.78
CA ASN A 79 10.32 -16.50 8.89
C ASN A 79 11.86 -16.40 8.93
N ILE A 80 12.47 -15.99 7.81
CA ILE A 80 13.90 -15.72 7.76
C ILE A 80 14.13 -14.27 8.19
N ASP A 81 13.42 -13.34 7.55
CA ASP A 81 13.55 -11.90 7.78
C ASP A 81 12.28 -11.19 7.25
N TRP A 82 11.16 -11.44 7.96
CA TRP A 82 9.86 -10.87 7.60
C TRP A 82 9.75 -9.43 8.09
N GLU A 83 9.45 -8.52 7.18
CA GLU A 83 9.52 -7.09 7.46
C GLU A 83 8.16 -6.38 7.32
N ASP A 84 7.37 -6.69 6.32
CA ASP A 84 6.10 -6.02 6.12
C ASP A 84 5.03 -6.95 5.53
N ILE A 85 3.78 -6.55 5.65
CA ILE A 85 2.61 -7.27 5.17
C ILE A 85 1.71 -6.32 4.37
N ALA A 86 1.25 -6.77 3.22
CA ALA A 86 0.34 -6.03 2.35
C ALA A 86 -0.86 -6.88 1.96
N GLN A 87 -1.87 -6.28 1.35
CA GLN A 87 -3.03 -7.00 0.85
C GLN A 87 -3.64 -6.36 -0.39
N ASP A 88 -4.35 -7.17 -1.16
CA ASP A 88 -5.34 -6.71 -2.14
C ASP A 88 -6.69 -7.41 -1.88
N ASP A 89 -7.65 -7.31 -2.79
CA ASP A 89 -8.97 -7.92 -2.62
C ASP A 89 -8.92 -9.45 -2.44
N THR A 90 -7.90 -10.10 -2.98
CA THR A 90 -7.82 -11.56 -3.08
C THR A 90 -6.77 -12.19 -2.16
N TYR A 91 -5.66 -11.49 -1.95
CA TYR A 91 -4.48 -12.06 -1.28
C TYR A 91 -3.96 -11.19 -0.14
N ILE A 92 -3.33 -11.85 0.82
CA ILE A 92 -2.40 -11.26 1.80
C ILE A 92 -0.98 -11.59 1.33
N TYR A 93 -0.08 -10.62 1.43
CA TYR A 93 1.32 -10.72 1.01
C TYR A 93 2.23 -10.47 2.21
N VAL A 94 3.15 -11.40 2.49
CA VAL A 94 4.14 -11.29 3.57
C VAL A 94 5.52 -11.16 2.96
N GLY A 95 6.23 -10.09 3.27
CA GLY A 95 7.56 -9.80 2.74
C GLY A 95 8.67 -10.42 3.56
N ASP A 96 9.29 -11.50 3.07
CA ASP A 96 10.56 -12.05 3.56
C ASP A 96 11.70 -11.35 2.81
N ILE A 97 11.89 -10.08 3.14
CA ILE A 97 12.62 -9.11 2.32
C ILE A 97 13.79 -8.44 3.04
N GLY A 98 13.90 -8.60 4.36
CA GLY A 98 15.02 -8.08 5.14
C GLY A 98 16.36 -8.61 4.65
N ASN A 99 17.35 -7.76 4.63
CA ASN A 99 18.68 -8.06 4.09
C ASN A 99 19.76 -7.12 4.68
N ASN A 100 19.76 -7.01 5.97
CA ASN A 100 20.65 -6.11 6.76
C ASN A 100 22.11 -6.14 6.34
N ASN A 101 22.60 -7.31 5.92
CA ASN A 101 23.97 -7.50 5.46
C ASN A 101 24.13 -7.37 3.92
N GLY A 102 23.09 -7.17 3.18
CA GLY A 102 23.14 -7.07 1.72
C GLY A 102 23.54 -8.34 0.98
N SER A 103 23.53 -9.49 1.64
CA SER A 103 24.09 -10.74 1.10
C SER A 103 23.04 -11.78 0.68
N ARG A 104 21.78 -11.58 1.03
CA ARG A 104 20.68 -12.51 0.72
C ARG A 104 20.45 -12.62 -0.79
N ARG A 105 20.14 -13.85 -1.24
CA ARG A 105 19.83 -14.20 -2.64
C ARG A 105 18.49 -14.93 -2.76
N ASP A 106 17.77 -15.04 -1.68
CA ASP A 106 16.53 -15.81 -1.52
C ASP A 106 15.32 -14.95 -1.15
N LEU A 107 15.43 -13.63 -1.34
CA LEU A 107 14.38 -12.66 -1.07
C LEU A 107 13.07 -13.08 -1.72
N ALA A 108 11.97 -12.94 -0.99
CA ALA A 108 10.68 -13.36 -1.46
C ALA A 108 9.52 -12.59 -0.83
N VAL A 109 8.39 -12.60 -1.53
CA VAL A 109 7.09 -12.30 -0.96
C VAL A 109 6.25 -13.57 -0.99
N TYR A 110 5.62 -13.91 0.11
CA TYR A 110 4.69 -15.03 0.24
C TYR A 110 3.27 -14.53 0.12
N ARG A 111 2.50 -15.05 -0.86
CA ARG A 111 1.10 -14.68 -0.99
C ARG A 111 0.18 -15.78 -0.48
N ILE A 112 -0.85 -15.39 0.27
CA ILE A 112 -1.82 -16.27 0.91
C ILE A 112 -3.20 -15.91 0.36
N LEU A 113 -3.96 -16.90 -0.09
CA LEU A 113 -5.33 -16.68 -0.54
C LEU A 113 -6.23 -16.34 0.66
N LYS A 114 -6.97 -15.23 0.59
CA LYS A 114 -7.82 -14.77 1.69
C LYS A 114 -8.90 -15.78 2.11
N THR A 115 -9.45 -16.54 1.14
CA THR A 115 -10.42 -17.61 1.46
C THR A 115 -9.82 -18.74 2.30
N ASP A 116 -8.54 -19.06 2.10
CA ASP A 116 -7.85 -20.08 2.90
C ASP A 116 -7.50 -19.50 4.28
N TYR A 117 -7.03 -18.25 4.30
CA TYR A 117 -6.80 -17.50 5.54
C TYR A 117 -8.05 -17.43 6.40
N ASP A 118 -9.23 -17.16 5.84
CA ASP A 118 -10.49 -17.02 6.59
C ASP A 118 -10.97 -18.34 7.19
N THR A 119 -10.64 -19.46 6.59
CA THR A 119 -11.22 -20.77 6.94
C THR A 119 -10.30 -21.67 7.76
N SER A 120 -8.99 -21.36 7.88
CA SER A 120 -8.01 -22.21 8.54
C SER A 120 -6.99 -21.44 9.36
N ASN A 121 -6.55 -22.02 10.49
CA ASN A 121 -5.44 -21.50 11.30
C ASN A 121 -4.06 -22.01 10.83
N SER A 122 -4.03 -22.83 9.77
CA SER A 122 -2.81 -23.28 9.10
C SER A 122 -3.03 -23.21 7.60
N VAL A 123 -2.24 -22.39 6.92
CA VAL A 123 -2.37 -22.10 5.49
C VAL A 123 -1.06 -22.35 4.78
N GLU A 124 -1.12 -22.54 3.48
CA GLU A 124 0.06 -22.56 2.60
C GLU A 124 0.13 -21.25 1.83
N ALA A 125 1.34 -20.80 1.57
CA ALA A 125 1.61 -19.62 0.76
C ALA A 125 2.29 -19.99 -0.56
N GLU A 126 2.04 -19.18 -1.58
CA GLU A 126 2.75 -19.27 -2.86
C GLU A 126 3.92 -18.26 -2.84
N LYS A 127 5.08 -18.71 -3.33
CA LYS A 127 6.32 -17.91 -3.32
C LYS A 127 6.46 -17.04 -4.57
N ILE A 128 6.80 -15.75 -4.36
CA ILE A 128 7.22 -14.79 -5.38
C ILE A 128 8.67 -14.41 -5.04
N GLY A 129 9.63 -15.09 -5.65
CA GLY A 129 11.06 -14.83 -5.43
C GLY A 129 11.54 -13.65 -6.26
N PHE A 130 12.51 -12.88 -5.74
CA PHE A 130 13.09 -11.78 -6.52
C PHE A 130 14.55 -11.48 -6.18
N SER A 131 15.18 -10.69 -7.06
CA SER A 131 16.45 -10.04 -6.85
C SER A 131 16.39 -8.62 -7.40
N TYR A 132 17.16 -7.69 -6.86
CA TYR A 132 17.20 -6.32 -7.37
C TYR A 132 18.00 -6.25 -8.68
N VAL A 133 17.49 -5.46 -9.64
CA VAL A 133 18.12 -5.29 -10.98
C VAL A 133 19.52 -4.69 -10.92
N ASP A 134 19.79 -3.89 -9.89
CA ASP A 134 21.04 -3.11 -9.74
C ASP A 134 21.94 -3.60 -8.59
N GLN A 135 21.56 -4.67 -7.85
CA GLN A 135 22.44 -5.30 -6.87
C GLN A 135 23.40 -6.28 -7.57
N THR A 136 24.66 -5.93 -7.62
CA THR A 136 25.73 -6.74 -8.25
C THR A 136 26.71 -7.32 -7.23
N ASP A 137 26.85 -6.70 -6.06
CA ASP A 137 27.68 -7.17 -4.96
C ASP A 137 26.82 -7.73 -3.83
N PHE A 138 27.16 -8.93 -3.39
CA PHE A 138 26.53 -9.67 -2.29
C PHE A 138 27.52 -9.97 -1.17
N THR A 139 28.65 -9.29 -1.14
CA THR A 139 29.59 -9.39 -0.04
C THR A 139 28.93 -8.85 1.24
N PRO A 140 28.86 -9.64 2.33
CA PRO A 140 28.23 -9.19 3.56
C PRO A 140 28.83 -7.88 4.07
N SER A 141 28.01 -6.89 4.25
CA SER A 141 28.36 -5.59 4.83
C SER A 141 27.25 -5.15 5.77
N PRO A 142 27.51 -4.94 7.06
CA PRO A 142 26.46 -4.56 8.01
C PRO A 142 25.83 -3.22 7.65
N ASN A 143 24.56 -3.08 7.94
CA ASN A 143 23.75 -1.89 7.63
C ASN A 143 23.77 -1.55 6.14
N SER A 144 23.40 -2.49 5.34
CA SER A 144 23.37 -2.39 3.87
C SER A 144 22.23 -1.47 3.38
N ASP A 145 22.41 -0.86 2.21
CA ASP A 145 21.31 -0.17 1.50
C ASP A 145 20.41 -1.14 0.71
N TRP A 146 20.69 -2.45 0.77
CA TRP A 146 19.88 -3.52 0.17
C TRP A 146 18.91 -4.17 1.15
N ASP A 147 18.85 -3.65 2.36
CA ASP A 147 17.85 -3.99 3.33
C ASP A 147 16.48 -3.46 2.89
N ALA A 148 15.42 -4.25 2.95
CA ALA A 148 14.09 -3.80 2.61
C ALA A 148 13.13 -4.11 3.75
N GLU A 149 12.29 -3.12 4.09
CA GLU A 149 11.43 -3.19 5.25
C GLU A 149 9.99 -2.74 5.00
N ALA A 150 9.66 -2.37 3.75
CA ALA A 150 8.31 -1.93 3.46
C ALA A 150 7.79 -2.56 2.17
N LEU A 151 6.51 -2.94 2.19
CA LEU A 151 5.82 -3.61 1.11
C LEU A 151 4.40 -3.07 0.95
N PHE A 152 4.00 -2.73 -0.25
CA PHE A 152 2.60 -2.40 -0.54
C PHE A 152 2.18 -2.86 -1.93
N VAL A 153 0.87 -2.90 -2.15
CA VAL A 153 0.28 -3.18 -3.46
C VAL A 153 0.00 -1.88 -4.17
N LEU A 154 0.49 -1.75 -5.40
CA LEU A 154 0.14 -0.65 -6.30
C LEU A 154 -0.35 -1.22 -7.63
N ASN A 155 -1.65 -1.14 -7.88
CA ASN A 155 -2.27 -1.73 -9.06
C ASN A 155 -1.98 -3.25 -9.18
N ASP A 156 -1.34 -3.67 -10.26
CA ASP A 156 -1.04 -5.08 -10.53
C ASP A 156 0.39 -5.49 -10.09
N GLN A 157 1.07 -4.68 -9.27
CA GLN A 157 2.41 -4.98 -8.78
C GLN A 157 2.53 -4.88 -7.26
N LEU A 158 3.51 -5.61 -6.73
CA LEU A 158 4.03 -5.41 -5.39
C LEU A 158 5.18 -4.41 -5.48
N VAL A 159 5.19 -3.44 -4.58
CA VAL A 159 6.27 -2.46 -4.46
C VAL A 159 7.01 -2.70 -3.15
N ILE A 160 8.32 -2.84 -3.25
CA ILE A 160 9.23 -3.10 -2.15
C ILE A 160 10.09 -1.85 -1.96
N LEU A 161 10.20 -1.37 -0.73
CA LEU A 161 11.01 -0.21 -0.37
C LEU A 161 12.19 -0.62 0.50
N THR A 162 13.37 -0.13 0.13
CA THR A 162 14.59 -0.39 0.92
C THR A 162 14.72 0.56 2.11
N LYS A 163 15.25 0.04 3.21
CA LYS A 163 15.73 0.78 4.38
C LYS A 163 17.22 1.02 4.20
N GLN A 164 17.58 2.17 3.66
CA GLN A 164 18.96 2.47 3.29
C GLN A 164 19.75 3.01 4.47
N TRP A 165 20.45 2.12 5.16
CA TRP A 165 21.22 2.44 6.35
C TRP A 165 22.37 3.40 6.10
N GLN A 166 23.04 3.30 4.95
CA GLN A 166 24.18 4.13 4.59
C GLN A 166 23.72 5.45 3.97
N SER A 167 22.85 5.38 2.98
CA SER A 167 22.36 6.54 2.23
C SER A 167 21.28 7.35 2.94
N ASN A 168 20.65 6.81 4.01
CA ASN A 168 19.50 7.41 4.71
C ASN A 168 18.33 7.76 3.77
N GLY A 169 18.11 6.92 2.78
CA GLY A 169 17.08 7.06 1.77
C GLY A 169 16.22 5.81 1.65
N THR A 170 15.46 5.75 0.59
CA THR A 170 14.74 4.57 0.17
C THR A 170 14.77 4.46 -1.35
N ALA A 171 14.84 3.23 -1.85
CA ALA A 171 14.64 2.91 -3.25
C ALA A 171 13.45 1.98 -3.39
N ALA A 172 12.63 2.20 -4.40
CA ALA A 172 11.44 1.44 -4.68
C ALA A 172 11.66 0.47 -5.85
N TYR A 173 11.22 -0.75 -5.66
CA TYR A 173 11.32 -1.81 -6.66
C TYR A 173 9.96 -2.48 -6.88
N GLY A 174 9.59 -2.66 -8.15
CA GLY A 174 8.34 -3.30 -8.53
C GLY A 174 8.54 -4.75 -9.01
N ILE A 175 7.65 -5.64 -8.60
CA ILE A 175 7.54 -7.03 -9.06
C ILE A 175 6.08 -7.40 -9.33
N PRO A 176 5.79 -8.38 -10.22
CA PRO A 176 4.43 -8.89 -10.41
C PRO A 176 3.90 -9.58 -9.15
N LYS A 177 2.57 -9.53 -8.93
CA LYS A 177 1.86 -10.24 -7.85
C LYS A 177 1.67 -11.75 -8.10
N ILE A 178 2.32 -12.32 -9.09
CA ILE A 178 2.13 -13.70 -9.57
C ILE A 178 3.29 -14.56 -9.07
N PRO A 179 3.05 -15.79 -8.58
CA PRO A 179 4.13 -16.72 -8.20
C PRO A 179 5.14 -16.94 -9.30
N GLY A 180 6.42 -16.93 -8.93
CA GLY A 180 7.53 -17.04 -9.88
C GLY A 180 8.81 -16.46 -9.31
N THR A 181 9.81 -16.24 -10.20
CA THR A 181 11.07 -15.57 -9.83
C THR A 181 11.34 -14.42 -10.78
N TYR A 182 11.63 -13.24 -10.23
CA TYR A 182 11.69 -12.00 -10.98
C TYR A 182 12.96 -11.21 -10.69
N THR A 183 13.34 -10.38 -11.63
CA THR A 183 14.26 -9.27 -11.38
C THR A 183 13.44 -8.01 -11.11
N ALA A 184 13.50 -7.52 -9.89
CA ALA A 184 12.74 -6.35 -9.45
C ALA A 184 13.25 -5.08 -10.13
N SER A 185 12.36 -4.39 -10.83
CA SER A 185 12.68 -3.16 -11.54
C SER A 185 12.67 -1.96 -10.60
N LYS A 186 13.70 -1.12 -10.65
CA LYS A 186 13.73 0.13 -9.88
C LYS A 186 12.72 1.13 -10.44
N ILE A 187 11.77 1.56 -9.60
CA ILE A 187 10.66 2.46 -9.98
C ILE A 187 10.65 3.77 -9.19
N GLY A 188 11.68 4.04 -8.42
CA GLY A 188 11.82 5.30 -7.69
C GLY A 188 12.94 5.26 -6.68
N ALA A 189 13.31 6.45 -6.18
CA ALA A 189 14.17 6.62 -5.02
C ALA A 189 13.85 7.97 -4.38
N TYR A 190 13.98 8.05 -3.05
CA TYR A 190 13.73 9.27 -2.30
C TYR A 190 14.73 9.43 -1.15
N ALA A 191 15.32 10.62 -1.02
CA ALA A 191 16.24 10.97 0.04
C ALA A 191 15.47 11.37 1.30
N VAL A 192 14.93 10.38 2.01
CA VAL A 192 14.04 10.60 3.17
C VAL A 192 14.75 11.18 4.38
N ASN A 193 16.09 11.09 4.45
CA ASN A 193 16.89 11.43 5.62
C ASN A 193 16.42 10.67 6.88
N GLY A 194 16.35 9.35 6.77
CA GLY A 194 15.89 8.42 7.80
C GLY A 194 15.80 7.00 7.27
N LEU A 195 15.27 6.12 8.08
CA LEU A 195 15.11 4.70 7.81
C LEU A 195 13.62 4.41 7.61
N VAL A 196 13.22 4.02 6.41
CA VAL A 196 11.84 3.62 6.09
C VAL A 196 11.63 2.18 6.50
N THR A 197 10.57 1.91 7.24
CA THR A 197 10.29 0.60 7.85
C THR A 197 8.89 0.06 7.53
N GLY A 198 7.98 0.88 7.03
CA GLY A 198 6.66 0.40 6.65
C GLY A 198 6.00 1.31 5.62
N ALA A 199 5.04 0.76 4.89
CA ALA A 199 4.31 1.47 3.85
C ALA A 199 2.85 1.06 3.77
N SER A 200 1.97 2.03 3.49
CA SER A 200 0.56 1.78 3.22
C SER A 200 0.06 2.67 2.10
N PHE A 201 -0.35 2.05 1.00
CA PHE A 201 -1.01 2.75 -0.10
C PHE A 201 -2.52 2.62 0.05
N ASN A 202 -3.19 3.76 0.15
CA ASN A 202 -4.65 3.81 0.22
C ASN A 202 -5.22 4.00 -1.19
N PRO A 203 -5.93 3.00 -1.73
CA PRO A 203 -6.46 3.09 -3.09
C PRO A 203 -7.61 4.09 -3.22
N ASP A 204 -8.32 4.43 -2.14
CA ASP A 204 -9.45 5.35 -2.17
C ASP A 204 -9.02 6.81 -2.32
N THR A 205 -7.87 7.17 -1.74
CA THR A 205 -7.28 8.51 -1.81
C THR A 205 -6.10 8.60 -2.77
N GLN A 206 -5.58 7.46 -3.25
CA GLN A 206 -4.36 7.36 -4.06
C GLN A 206 -3.12 7.96 -3.36
N VAL A 207 -3.10 7.92 -2.04
CA VAL A 207 -2.00 8.42 -1.22
C VAL A 207 -1.21 7.25 -0.65
N LEU A 208 0.11 7.37 -0.73
CA LEU A 208 1.06 6.47 -0.08
C LEU A 208 1.57 7.14 1.20
N TYR A 209 1.45 6.42 2.30
CA TYR A 209 2.13 6.76 3.54
C TYR A 209 3.28 5.81 3.80
N LEU A 210 4.45 6.37 4.14
CA LEU A 210 5.59 5.62 4.65
C LEU A 210 5.80 6.03 6.10
N ILE A 211 6.23 5.08 6.91
CA ILE A 211 6.72 5.37 8.26
C ILE A 211 8.16 4.94 8.41
N GLY A 212 8.76 5.38 9.47
CA GLY A 212 10.10 5.03 9.84
C GLY A 212 10.63 5.90 10.98
N TYR A 213 11.92 5.83 11.20
CA TYR A 213 12.58 6.61 12.24
C TYR A 213 13.96 7.09 11.79
N SER A 214 14.45 8.13 12.45
CA SER A 214 15.82 8.60 12.26
C SER A 214 16.80 7.69 12.99
N LYS A 215 18.10 7.81 12.70
CA LYS A 215 19.17 7.12 13.49
C LYS A 215 19.17 7.46 14.98
N PHE A 216 18.37 8.45 15.40
CA PHE A 216 18.15 8.82 16.78
C PHE A 216 16.81 8.29 17.33
N LEU A 217 16.17 7.36 16.62
CA LEU A 217 14.87 6.77 16.98
C LEU A 217 13.74 7.78 17.08
N LEU A 218 13.84 8.88 16.34
CA LEU A 218 12.75 9.85 16.21
C LEU A 218 11.86 9.42 15.03
N PRO A 219 10.61 9.05 15.28
CA PRO A 219 9.71 8.55 14.26
C PRO A 219 9.27 9.66 13.31
N PHE A 220 9.01 9.29 12.08
CA PHE A 220 8.47 10.18 11.05
C PHE A 220 7.43 9.48 10.20
N ILE A 221 6.66 10.28 9.50
CA ILE A 221 5.75 9.85 8.44
C ILE A 221 6.10 10.61 7.14
N VAL A 222 5.99 9.92 6.02
CA VAL A 222 6.09 10.52 4.68
C VAL A 222 4.76 10.32 3.97
N ARG A 223 4.19 11.38 3.45
CA ARG A 223 3.04 11.37 2.56
C ARG A 223 3.51 11.56 1.13
N ALA A 224 3.09 10.70 0.22
CA ALA A 224 3.34 10.85 -1.22
C ALA A 224 2.02 10.70 -1.99
N ASP A 225 1.77 11.59 -2.92
CA ASP A 225 0.60 11.57 -3.79
C ASP A 225 0.99 11.64 -5.28
N ASN A 226 0.00 11.51 -6.17
CA ASN A 226 0.22 11.50 -7.62
C ASN A 226 1.26 10.47 -8.08
N LEU A 227 1.20 9.27 -7.51
CA LEU A 227 2.12 8.19 -7.80
C LEU A 227 1.94 7.69 -9.23
N LEU A 228 3.08 7.50 -9.92
CA LEU A 228 3.11 6.78 -11.18
C LEU A 228 3.69 5.38 -10.97
N ALA A 229 3.10 4.37 -11.58
CA ALA A 229 3.50 2.97 -11.39
C ALA A 229 4.98 2.67 -11.69
N ASN A 230 5.64 3.48 -12.50
CA ASN A 230 7.06 3.38 -12.85
C ASN A 230 7.92 4.52 -12.26
N SER A 231 7.33 5.41 -11.44
CA SER A 231 8.01 6.54 -10.81
C SER A 231 7.25 7.03 -9.58
N ILE A 232 7.23 6.22 -8.50
CA ILE A 232 6.33 6.43 -7.35
C ILE A 232 6.60 7.70 -6.53
N PHE A 233 7.77 8.31 -6.65
CA PHE A 233 8.12 9.57 -5.97
C PHE A 233 8.14 10.78 -6.92
N SER A 234 7.44 10.71 -8.06
CA SER A 234 7.38 11.81 -9.02
C SER A 234 6.37 12.91 -8.68
N GLY A 235 5.42 12.62 -7.80
CA GLY A 235 4.42 13.57 -7.32
C GLY A 235 4.92 14.42 -6.15
N THR A 236 4.00 14.85 -5.30
CA THR A 236 4.35 15.58 -4.08
C THR A 236 4.77 14.59 -3.00
N VAL A 237 5.91 14.83 -2.37
CA VAL A 237 6.42 14.01 -1.27
C VAL A 237 6.73 14.92 -0.08
N GLU A 238 6.06 14.69 1.03
CA GLU A 238 6.19 15.48 2.26
C GLU A 238 6.54 14.58 3.44
N LYS A 239 7.59 14.96 4.19
CA LYS A 239 8.00 14.28 5.42
C LYS A 239 7.64 15.13 6.63
N LYS A 240 7.07 14.48 7.66
CA LYS A 240 6.83 15.08 8.98
C LYS A 240 7.42 14.22 10.08
N GLU A 241 8.03 14.83 11.08
CA GLU A 241 8.43 14.14 12.31
C GLU A 241 7.22 13.98 13.23
N LEU A 242 7.11 12.84 13.89
CA LEU A 242 6.07 12.53 14.86
C LEU A 242 6.62 12.77 16.27
N ASN A 243 5.87 13.51 17.09
CA ASN A 243 6.27 13.80 18.47
C ASN A 243 5.83 12.66 19.43
N LEU A 244 6.37 11.47 19.24
CA LEU A 244 6.04 10.26 20.01
C LEU A 244 7.17 9.80 20.94
N GLY A 245 8.25 10.60 21.07
CA GLY A 245 9.46 10.21 21.77
C GLY A 245 10.31 9.24 20.95
N PHE A 246 11.17 8.48 21.65
CA PHE A 246 12.03 7.49 21.01
C PHE A 246 11.26 6.20 20.79
N LEU A 247 11.09 5.79 19.54
CA LEU A 247 10.47 4.51 19.19
C LEU A 247 10.91 4.05 17.78
N GLN A 248 10.85 2.75 17.57
CA GLN A 248 10.96 2.12 16.25
C GLN A 248 9.55 1.93 15.71
N ALA A 249 9.13 2.84 14.83
CA ALA A 249 7.87 2.70 14.10
C ALA A 249 8.07 1.69 12.98
N GLU A 250 7.26 0.64 12.90
CA GLU A 250 7.49 -0.47 11.95
C GLU A 250 6.28 -0.72 11.03
N GLY A 251 5.08 -0.83 11.53
CA GLY A 251 3.90 -1.15 10.72
C GLY A 251 2.97 0.04 10.52
N ILE A 252 2.37 0.17 9.34
CA ILE A 252 1.33 1.16 9.03
C ILE A 252 0.24 0.55 8.16
N THR A 253 -1.02 0.86 8.45
CA THR A 253 -2.15 0.48 7.62
C THR A 253 -3.27 1.52 7.66
N PHE A 254 -4.04 1.63 6.58
CA PHE A 254 -5.30 2.38 6.59
C PHE A 254 -6.46 1.49 7.04
N ILE A 255 -7.45 2.08 7.71
CA ILE A 255 -8.74 1.48 8.02
C ILE A 255 -9.80 1.93 7.02
N ASN A 256 -9.77 3.20 6.67
CA ASN A 256 -10.61 3.84 5.67
C ASN A 256 -9.83 5.00 5.01
N GLU A 257 -10.53 5.88 4.28
CA GLU A 257 -9.92 6.98 3.56
C GLU A 257 -9.02 7.89 4.40
N ASN A 258 -9.37 8.11 5.67
CA ASN A 258 -8.71 9.10 6.52
C ASN A 258 -8.24 8.58 7.88
N HIS A 259 -8.45 7.32 8.20
CA HIS A 259 -8.06 6.74 9.48
C HIS A 259 -7.01 5.66 9.32
N TYR A 260 -5.88 5.82 9.99
CA TYR A 260 -4.70 4.97 9.89
C TYR A 260 -4.28 4.43 11.26
N LEU A 261 -3.66 3.26 11.24
CA LEU A 261 -2.96 2.67 12.39
C LEU A 261 -1.46 2.63 12.11
N LEU A 262 -0.68 2.76 13.18
CA LEU A 262 0.76 2.67 13.20
C LEU A 262 1.19 1.83 14.39
N SER A 263 2.13 0.89 14.20
CA SER A 263 2.74 0.14 15.29
C SER A 263 4.19 0.54 15.53
N SER A 264 4.65 0.30 16.74
CA SER A 264 6.07 0.31 17.07
C SER A 264 6.45 -0.98 17.77
N GLU A 265 7.63 -1.48 17.48
CA GLU A 265 8.17 -2.64 18.17
C GLU A 265 8.75 -2.30 19.55
N LYS A 266 8.99 -3.34 20.33
CA LYS A 266 9.72 -3.24 21.61
C LYS A 266 11.21 -3.14 21.32
N PHE A 267 11.84 -2.13 21.90
CA PHE A 267 13.29 -2.05 21.84
C PHE A 267 13.91 -1.68 23.19
N THR A 268 15.15 -2.10 23.41
CA THR A 268 15.93 -1.74 24.59
C THR A 268 17.33 -1.31 24.18
N ASN A 269 17.71 -0.09 24.54
CA ASN A 269 19.08 0.41 24.44
C ASN A 269 19.69 0.50 25.84
N ASN A 270 20.88 -0.03 26.00
CA ASN A 270 21.55 -0.09 27.31
C ASN A 270 22.40 1.16 27.63
N SER A 271 22.65 2.04 26.68
CA SER A 271 23.47 3.25 26.91
C SER A 271 23.08 4.41 25.97
N PRO A 272 22.27 5.38 26.44
CA PRO A 272 21.53 5.40 27.70
C PRO A 272 20.50 4.29 27.79
N MET A 273 20.10 3.90 28.99
CA MET A 273 19.06 2.90 29.17
C MET A 273 17.71 3.49 28.74
N ILE A 274 17.21 3.03 27.62
CA ILE A 274 15.90 3.40 27.05
C ILE A 274 15.20 2.09 26.70
N THR A 275 13.99 1.90 27.23
CA THR A 275 13.11 0.79 26.84
C THR A 275 11.82 1.37 26.31
N SER A 276 11.41 0.94 25.15
CA SER A 276 10.08 1.20 24.57
C SER A 276 9.38 -0.14 24.39
N GLU A 277 8.16 -0.25 24.93
CA GLU A 277 7.31 -1.42 24.70
C GLU A 277 6.63 -1.31 23.33
N SER A 278 6.23 -2.45 22.76
CA SER A 278 5.45 -2.47 21.52
C SER A 278 4.09 -1.81 21.72
N ARG A 279 3.71 -0.90 20.83
CA ARG A 279 2.51 -0.07 20.96
C ARG A 279 1.80 0.10 19.63
N LEU A 280 0.50 0.37 19.74
CA LEU A 280 -0.33 0.77 18.61
C LEU A 280 -0.76 2.22 18.77
N PHE A 281 -0.78 2.93 17.67
CA PHE A 281 -1.23 4.32 17.56
C PHE A 281 -2.25 4.43 16.42
N SER A 282 -3.07 5.48 16.46
CA SER A 282 -3.90 5.91 15.34
C SER A 282 -3.62 7.35 14.98
N PHE A 283 -3.87 7.70 13.73
CA PHE A 283 -3.89 9.09 13.27
C PHE A 283 -4.93 9.26 12.18
N ASP A 284 -5.43 10.49 12.08
CA ASP A 284 -6.39 10.88 11.07
C ASP A 284 -5.74 11.83 10.07
N THR A 285 -6.12 11.70 8.80
CA THR A 285 -5.69 12.55 7.71
C THR A 285 -6.87 13.40 7.21
N SER A 286 -6.62 14.24 6.24
CA SER A 286 -7.64 15.00 5.53
C SER A 286 -7.50 14.81 4.02
N ASP A 287 -7.04 13.63 3.61
CA ASP A 287 -6.91 13.29 2.21
C ASP A 287 -8.30 13.20 1.57
N GLU A 288 -8.44 13.77 0.39
CA GLU A 288 -9.69 13.72 -0.34
C GLU A 288 -9.80 12.38 -1.05
N LEU A 289 -11.01 11.81 -1.02
CA LEU A 289 -11.34 10.70 -1.90
C LEU A 289 -11.11 11.14 -3.33
N ILE A 290 -10.47 10.30 -4.12
CA ILE A 290 -10.46 10.54 -5.57
C ILE A 290 -11.91 10.42 -6.02
N GLU A 291 -12.49 11.57 -6.38
CA GLU A 291 -13.78 11.56 -7.06
C GLU A 291 -13.63 10.66 -8.28
N GLU A 292 -14.39 9.55 -8.30
CA GLU A 292 -14.53 8.79 -9.53
C GLU A 292 -14.92 9.80 -10.63
N PRO A 293 -14.26 9.78 -11.79
CA PRO A 293 -14.65 10.67 -12.86
C PRO A 293 -16.17 10.51 -13.05
N MET A 294 -16.90 11.60 -12.84
CA MET A 294 -18.35 11.62 -13.04
C MET A 294 -18.65 10.87 -14.33
N PRO A 295 -19.60 9.94 -14.32
CA PRO A 295 -19.88 9.13 -15.49
C PRO A 295 -20.03 10.06 -16.69
N THR A 296 -19.18 9.88 -17.68
CA THR A 296 -19.30 10.64 -18.91
C THR A 296 -20.58 10.20 -19.60
N GLU A 297 -21.63 10.99 -19.43
CA GLU A 297 -22.84 10.83 -20.19
C GLU A 297 -22.48 11.00 -21.67
N ASN A 298 -22.42 9.89 -22.40
CA ASN A 298 -22.39 10.05 -23.83
C ASN A 298 -23.79 10.55 -24.26
N LYS A 299 -23.88 11.39 -25.29
CA LYS A 299 -25.11 11.97 -25.80
C LYS A 299 -26.20 10.95 -26.20
N GLN A 300 -25.97 9.68 -25.93
CA GLN A 300 -26.84 8.54 -26.30
C GLN A 300 -27.38 7.79 -25.06
N GLY A 301 -27.13 8.28 -23.82
CA GLY A 301 -27.75 7.74 -22.59
C GLY A 301 -27.12 6.45 -22.07
N LEU A 302 -25.85 6.21 -22.34
CA LEU A 302 -25.04 5.17 -21.68
C LEU A 302 -24.17 5.82 -20.62
N LEU A 303 -24.33 5.40 -19.37
CA LEU A 303 -23.46 5.72 -18.25
C LEU A 303 -22.63 4.49 -17.90
N ILE A 304 -21.35 4.67 -17.65
CA ILE A 304 -20.41 3.61 -17.25
C ILE A 304 -19.74 4.03 -15.96
N TYR A 305 -19.79 3.16 -14.96
CA TYR A 305 -19.18 3.34 -13.66
C TYR A 305 -18.10 2.28 -13.46
N LYS A 306 -16.86 2.67 -13.29
CA LYS A 306 -15.78 1.75 -12.95
C LYS A 306 -15.01 2.32 -11.77
N ARG A 307 -15.07 1.62 -10.63
CA ARG A 307 -14.23 1.95 -9.49
C ARG A 307 -12.76 1.72 -9.85
N PHE A 308 -11.90 2.60 -9.39
CA PHE A 308 -10.46 2.46 -9.62
C PHE A 308 -9.98 1.11 -9.06
N GLY A 309 -9.20 0.38 -9.85
CA GLY A 309 -8.73 -0.95 -9.49
C GLY A 309 -9.76 -2.07 -9.58
N ALA A 310 -11.06 -1.76 -9.74
CA ALA A 310 -12.08 -2.80 -9.86
C ALA A 310 -11.95 -3.58 -11.16
N ARG A 311 -12.11 -4.90 -11.07
CA ARG A 311 -12.22 -5.80 -12.23
C ARG A 311 -13.65 -6.03 -12.68
N GLU A 312 -14.50 -5.11 -12.31
CA GLU A 312 -15.91 -5.06 -12.69
C GLU A 312 -16.30 -3.63 -13.05
N LEU A 313 -17.23 -3.51 -14.00
CA LEU A 313 -17.75 -2.23 -14.47
C LEU A 313 -19.26 -2.29 -14.34
N GLU A 314 -19.86 -1.30 -13.73
CA GLU A 314 -21.30 -1.08 -13.69
C GLU A 314 -21.71 -0.16 -14.83
N TYR A 315 -22.96 -0.29 -15.30
CA TYR A 315 -23.49 0.59 -16.33
C TYR A 315 -24.97 0.85 -16.15
N GLU A 316 -25.41 2.01 -16.66
CA GLU A 316 -26.81 2.36 -16.87
C GLU A 316 -27.04 2.67 -18.35
N ILE A 317 -28.07 2.10 -18.93
CA ILE A 317 -28.44 2.31 -20.31
C ILE A 317 -29.96 2.32 -20.45
N GLN A 318 -30.48 3.18 -21.32
CA GLN A 318 -31.90 3.26 -21.61
C GLN A 318 -32.26 2.46 -22.86
N GLY A 319 -33.28 1.61 -22.76
CA GLY A 319 -33.80 0.80 -23.86
C GLY A 319 -33.61 -0.69 -23.66
N GLU A 320 -34.12 -1.47 -24.60
CA GLU A 320 -33.99 -2.92 -24.62
C GLU A 320 -32.58 -3.31 -25.13
N ILE A 321 -31.86 -4.15 -24.41
CA ILE A 321 -30.52 -4.58 -24.77
C ILE A 321 -30.59 -5.93 -25.49
N PHE A 322 -30.19 -5.97 -26.74
CA PHE A 322 -30.10 -7.21 -27.55
C PHE A 322 -28.76 -7.93 -27.35
N GLY A 323 -27.73 -7.23 -26.90
CA GLY A 323 -26.44 -7.77 -26.61
C GLY A 323 -25.44 -6.71 -26.18
N ARG A 324 -24.33 -7.16 -25.58
CA ARG A 324 -23.20 -6.28 -25.27
C ARG A 324 -21.88 -6.92 -25.70
N ALA A 325 -20.91 -6.10 -26.09
CA ALA A 325 -19.61 -6.54 -26.52
C ALA A 325 -18.50 -5.66 -25.95
N ILE A 326 -17.30 -6.22 -25.78
CA ILE A 326 -16.08 -5.48 -25.49
C ILE A 326 -15.18 -5.56 -26.73
N PHE A 327 -14.68 -4.41 -27.15
CA PHE A 327 -13.73 -4.27 -28.24
C PHE A 327 -12.42 -3.66 -27.76
N ASP A 328 -11.30 -4.06 -28.35
CA ASP A 328 -10.02 -3.36 -28.19
C ASP A 328 -9.94 -2.12 -29.11
N THR A 329 -8.88 -1.34 -28.96
CA THR A 329 -8.65 -0.12 -29.78
C THR A 329 -8.45 -0.40 -31.29
N ASN A 330 -8.21 -1.66 -31.68
CA ASN A 330 -8.12 -2.09 -33.08
C ASN A 330 -9.46 -2.54 -33.64
N GLY A 331 -10.54 -2.44 -32.86
CA GLY A 331 -11.88 -2.89 -33.26
C GLY A 331 -12.08 -4.41 -33.19
N ARG A 332 -11.14 -5.15 -32.58
CA ARG A 332 -11.29 -6.60 -32.39
C ARG A 332 -12.23 -6.87 -31.22
N ARG A 333 -13.25 -7.66 -31.45
CA ARG A 333 -14.20 -8.08 -30.40
C ARG A 333 -13.54 -9.11 -29.45
N ILE A 334 -13.42 -8.73 -28.20
CA ILE A 334 -12.84 -9.54 -27.13
C ILE A 334 -13.88 -10.42 -26.47
N LYS A 335 -15.10 -9.87 -26.23
CA LYS A 335 -16.20 -10.56 -25.55
C LYS A 335 -17.53 -10.14 -26.15
N TYR A 336 -18.48 -11.05 -26.18
CA TYR A 336 -19.85 -10.80 -26.56
C TYR A 336 -20.81 -11.57 -25.66
N ILE A 337 -21.90 -10.96 -25.23
CA ILE A 337 -22.96 -11.57 -24.43
C ILE A 337 -24.30 -11.18 -25.04
N LEU A 338 -25.16 -12.18 -25.29
CA LEU A 338 -26.53 -11.96 -25.76
C LEU A 338 -27.38 -11.26 -24.70
N GLY A 339 -28.36 -10.44 -25.12
CA GLY A 339 -29.23 -9.71 -24.21
C GLY A 339 -30.00 -10.61 -23.25
N THR A 340 -30.43 -11.80 -23.71
CA THR A 340 -31.11 -12.81 -22.88
C THR A 340 -30.23 -13.38 -21.74
N ASP A 341 -28.90 -13.26 -21.83
CA ASP A 341 -27.95 -13.74 -20.87
C ASP A 341 -27.45 -12.64 -19.91
N ILE A 342 -27.88 -11.40 -20.14
CA ILE A 342 -27.55 -10.25 -19.29
C ILE A 342 -28.55 -10.22 -18.12
N ARG A 343 -28.06 -10.56 -16.93
CA ARG A 343 -28.86 -10.61 -15.71
C ARG A 343 -28.59 -9.48 -14.74
N GLU A 344 -27.45 -8.79 -14.91
CA GLU A 344 -26.95 -7.75 -14.03
C GLU A 344 -26.39 -6.59 -14.86
N ASN A 345 -26.48 -5.39 -14.30
CA ASN A 345 -25.92 -4.18 -14.91
C ASN A 345 -24.40 -4.07 -14.66
N THR A 346 -23.72 -5.23 -14.60
CA THR A 346 -22.29 -5.32 -14.37
C THR A 346 -21.58 -6.07 -15.51
N VAL A 347 -20.30 -5.77 -15.70
CA VAL A 347 -19.42 -6.42 -16.67
C VAL A 347 -18.15 -6.86 -15.99
N ASN A 348 -17.95 -8.15 -15.87
CA ASN A 348 -16.70 -8.70 -15.36
C ASN A 348 -15.55 -8.49 -16.36
N LEU A 349 -14.47 -7.84 -15.90
CA LEU A 349 -13.28 -7.45 -16.65
C LEU A 349 -12.03 -8.28 -16.30
N ALA A 350 -12.16 -9.32 -15.48
CA ALA A 350 -11.05 -10.08 -14.91
C ALA A 350 -10.06 -10.67 -15.94
N THR A 351 -10.51 -10.86 -17.18
CA THR A 351 -9.70 -11.41 -18.28
C THR A 351 -9.05 -10.34 -19.16
N LEU A 352 -9.27 -9.06 -18.88
CA LEU A 352 -8.71 -7.96 -19.65
C LEU A 352 -7.36 -7.53 -19.07
N HIS A 353 -6.44 -7.16 -19.95
CA HIS A 353 -5.15 -6.57 -19.60
C HIS A 353 -5.25 -5.04 -19.57
N SER A 354 -4.25 -4.39 -18.99
CA SER A 354 -4.16 -2.93 -18.93
C SER A 354 -4.16 -2.31 -20.35
N ALA A 355 -5.27 -1.69 -20.73
CA ALA A 355 -5.46 -1.01 -22.02
C ALA A 355 -6.78 -0.23 -22.05
N ILE A 356 -6.99 0.57 -23.10
CA ILE A 356 -8.30 1.15 -23.41
C ILE A 356 -9.15 0.12 -24.16
N TYR A 357 -10.38 -0.02 -23.74
CA TYR A 357 -11.40 -0.85 -24.36
C TYR A 357 -12.67 -0.04 -24.62
N TYR A 358 -13.56 -0.58 -25.46
CA TYR A 358 -14.88 -0.02 -25.71
C TYR A 358 -15.95 -1.02 -25.29
N LEU A 359 -16.84 -0.59 -24.37
CA LEU A 359 -18.06 -1.33 -24.06
C LEU A 359 -19.16 -0.87 -25.01
N THR A 360 -19.69 -1.80 -25.78
CA THR A 360 -20.67 -1.55 -26.83
C THR A 360 -21.95 -2.30 -26.53
N PHE A 361 -23.07 -1.62 -26.60
CA PHE A 361 -24.42 -2.19 -26.48
C PHE A 361 -25.15 -2.12 -27.83
N TYR A 362 -25.85 -3.19 -28.13
CA TYR A 362 -26.79 -3.28 -29.23
C TYR A 362 -28.19 -3.18 -28.65
N THR A 363 -28.91 -2.10 -28.97
CA THR A 363 -30.23 -1.80 -28.39
C THR A 363 -31.27 -1.57 -29.45
N ASP A 364 -32.53 -1.50 -29.05
CA ASP A 364 -33.67 -1.08 -29.89
C ASP A 364 -33.51 0.33 -30.50
N LYS A 365 -32.66 1.16 -29.90
CA LYS A 365 -32.31 2.52 -30.33
C LYS A 365 -31.04 2.60 -31.17
N GLY A 366 -30.39 1.48 -31.44
CA GLY A 366 -29.16 1.40 -32.21
C GLY A 366 -27.95 0.93 -31.36
N THR A 367 -26.77 1.11 -31.91
CA THR A 367 -25.50 0.72 -31.25
C THR A 367 -24.95 1.90 -30.49
N ILE A 368 -24.67 1.68 -29.19
CA ILE A 368 -24.11 2.68 -28.29
C ILE A 368 -22.79 2.15 -27.74
N SER A 369 -21.75 2.96 -27.76
CA SER A 369 -20.39 2.54 -27.32
C SER A 369 -19.75 3.63 -26.48
N ALA A 370 -19.05 3.22 -25.40
CA ALA A 370 -18.28 4.11 -24.58
C ALA A 370 -16.89 3.49 -24.25
N PRO A 371 -15.82 4.30 -24.25
CA PRO A 371 -14.51 3.83 -23.87
C PRO A 371 -14.40 3.65 -22.34
N PHE A 372 -13.60 2.71 -21.91
CA PHE A 372 -13.16 2.58 -20.52
C PHE A 372 -11.70 2.15 -20.46
N TRP A 373 -11.06 2.54 -19.39
CA TRP A 373 -9.67 2.19 -19.12
C TRP A 373 -9.62 0.97 -18.21
N MET A 374 -8.78 0.00 -18.54
CA MET A 374 -8.41 -1.14 -17.70
C MET A 374 -6.99 -0.91 -17.18
N ASN A 375 -6.88 -0.76 -15.87
CA ASN A 375 -5.59 -0.59 -15.19
C ASN A 375 -4.88 -1.91 -15.01
#